data_f62a4028bd4c14355bfb017b3d491e5f
#
_entry.id   f62a4028bd4c14355bfb017b3d491e5f
#
_cell.length_a   1.000
_cell.length_b   1.000
_cell.length_c   1.000
_cell.angle_alpha   90.00
_cell.angle_beta   90.00
_cell.angle_gamma   90.00
#
_symmetry.space_group_name_H-M   'P 1'
#
loop_
_entity.id
_entity.type
_entity.pdbx_description
1 polymer ?
#
loop_
_entity_poly.entity_id
_entity_poly.type
_entity_poly.pdbx_seq_one_letter_code
_entity_poly.pdbx_strand_id
1 'polypeptide(L)'
;MRYFLVAGEASGDLHASALIRALKAEDPEASFAFMGGDKMAAAAGIPPVVHYRDVAFMGVVSVLKNYRTIRRRAERVQEALRAFAPDVVIPVDFADFNIRYILPLAQEIAIPSVYYILPKLWAWRAGRIKQLRRYLSHALCILPFEVDYFRQQGLSVSYVGNPCVDAQLSYEAEHPEPIAREADLLALLPGSRKAELRENLPLMLQASEAHLEAGGHVALAAAPGMTEADYAPYLSAYPQVELIWGDSYGLMRRAARAAVTSGTATLETALAGCPLVVCYGMGGRRALRWIFEHCFRVHYVSLVNLILDRPAVPELLGDKLSPATLRHQLELLQEGQPARQAQLEAFAELDAQLGHSYSAPRAARALIEQLQQQR
;
A
#
# COMPACT_ATOMS: atom_id res chain seq x y z
N MET A 1 20.54 18.93 8.59
CA MET A 1 19.20 19.56 8.52
C MET A 1 18.27 19.02 9.60
N ARG A 2 17.17 19.74 9.90
CA ARG A 2 16.16 19.37 10.91
C ARG A 2 14.87 18.95 10.21
N TYR A 3 14.46 17.70 10.38
CA TYR A 3 13.32 17.09 9.69
C TYR A 3 12.17 16.80 10.68
N PHE A 4 10.96 17.26 10.37
CA PHE A 4 9.77 16.93 11.15
C PHE A 4 8.83 16.03 10.32
N LEU A 5 8.69 14.75 10.71
CA LEU A 5 7.87 13.79 9.98
C LEU A 5 6.54 13.53 10.69
N VAL A 6 5.47 13.30 9.91
CA VAL A 6 4.15 12.99 10.47
C VAL A 6 3.53 11.79 9.75
N ALA A 7 3.54 10.65 10.43
CA ALA A 7 2.94 9.39 9.98
C ALA A 7 1.88 8.93 11.00
N GLY A 8 0.67 8.60 10.54
CA GLY A 8 -0.49 8.33 11.40
C GLY A 8 -0.96 6.88 11.46
N GLU A 9 -0.24 5.95 10.82
CA GLU A 9 -0.60 4.53 10.78
C GLU A 9 0.63 3.64 10.54
N ALA A 10 0.47 2.33 10.72
CA ALA A 10 1.57 1.37 10.69
C ALA A 10 2.34 1.35 9.35
N SER A 11 1.64 1.52 8.21
CA SER A 11 2.25 1.63 6.89
C SER A 11 3.08 2.91 6.77
N GLY A 12 2.53 4.05 7.21
CA GLY A 12 3.25 5.32 7.25
C GLY A 12 4.49 5.26 8.15
N ASP A 13 4.41 4.61 9.32
CA ASP A 13 5.54 4.37 10.23
C ASP A 13 6.66 3.55 9.55
N LEU A 14 6.29 2.51 8.79
CA LEU A 14 7.24 1.71 8.03
C LEU A 14 7.95 2.54 6.95
N HIS A 15 7.21 3.26 6.11
CA HIS A 15 7.78 4.05 5.02
C HIS A 15 8.60 5.23 5.54
N ALA A 16 8.11 5.94 6.56
CA ALA A 16 8.84 7.03 7.20
C ALA A 16 10.12 6.54 7.90
N SER A 17 10.13 5.34 8.48
CA SER A 17 11.34 4.77 9.08
C SER A 17 12.42 4.49 8.05
N ALA A 18 12.05 4.01 6.86
CA ALA A 18 12.98 3.82 5.75
C ALA A 18 13.54 5.18 5.26
N LEU A 19 12.66 6.18 5.13
CA LEU A 19 13.06 7.54 4.75
C LEU A 19 14.03 8.16 5.80
N ILE A 20 13.78 7.98 7.10
CA ILE A 20 14.70 8.46 8.17
C ILE A 20 16.09 7.83 8.02
N ARG A 21 16.17 6.51 7.77
CA ARG A 21 17.47 5.85 7.54
C ARG A 21 18.18 6.41 6.32
N ALA A 22 17.44 6.62 5.23
CA ALA A 22 18.00 7.18 4.01
C ALA A 22 18.47 8.64 4.19
N LEU A 23 17.70 9.46 4.90
CA LEU A 23 18.07 10.84 5.23
C LEU A 23 19.33 10.90 6.12
N LYS A 24 19.49 9.99 7.09
CA LYS A 24 20.74 9.90 7.89
C LYS A 24 21.95 9.53 7.04
N ALA A 25 21.77 8.73 6.01
CA ALA A 25 22.88 8.37 5.10
C ALA A 25 23.30 9.54 4.19
N GLU A 26 22.34 10.34 3.73
CA GLU A 26 22.59 11.50 2.85
C GLU A 26 22.93 12.79 3.64
N ASP A 27 22.49 12.92 4.89
CA ASP A 27 22.72 14.05 5.79
C ASP A 27 23.15 13.53 7.18
N PRO A 28 24.45 13.31 7.43
CA PRO A 28 24.96 12.79 8.70
C PRO A 28 24.62 13.66 9.92
N GLU A 29 24.44 14.96 9.71
CA GLU A 29 24.03 15.92 10.77
C GLU A 29 22.49 16.05 10.92
N ALA A 30 21.74 15.16 10.29
CA ALA A 30 20.28 15.18 10.35
C ALA A 30 19.76 15.02 11.77
N SER A 31 18.84 15.90 12.16
CA SER A 31 18.09 15.78 13.40
C SER A 31 16.60 15.63 13.11
N PHE A 32 15.92 14.85 13.94
CA PHE A 32 14.54 14.46 13.71
C PHE A 32 13.65 14.77 14.89
N ALA A 33 12.39 15.14 14.61
CA ALA A 33 11.27 15.01 15.53
C ALA A 33 10.07 14.49 14.72
N PHE A 34 9.17 13.74 15.34
CA PHE A 34 8.11 13.11 14.56
C PHE A 34 6.90 12.66 15.40
N MET A 35 5.76 12.62 14.74
CA MET A 35 4.64 11.76 15.10
C MET A 35 4.77 10.47 14.28
N GLY A 36 4.77 9.30 14.93
CA GLY A 36 4.98 8.02 14.28
C GLY A 36 4.89 6.86 15.25
N GLY A 37 5.58 5.78 14.98
CA GLY A 37 5.59 4.58 15.81
C GLY A 37 6.97 4.04 16.14
N ASP A 38 6.98 2.75 16.51
CA ASP A 38 8.17 2.06 17.00
C ASP A 38 9.26 1.93 15.92
N LYS A 39 8.88 1.80 14.64
CA LYS A 39 9.84 1.68 13.53
C LYS A 39 10.55 3.00 13.27
N MET A 40 9.84 4.12 13.29
CA MET A 40 10.46 5.45 13.19
C MET A 40 11.34 5.72 14.41
N ALA A 41 10.90 5.34 15.63
CA ALA A 41 11.68 5.49 16.84
C ALA A 41 13.01 4.74 16.77
N ALA A 42 12.99 3.49 16.32
CA ALA A 42 14.19 2.68 16.11
C ALA A 42 15.13 3.29 15.04
N ALA A 43 14.58 3.80 13.92
CA ALA A 43 15.34 4.42 12.86
C ALA A 43 15.96 5.76 13.27
N ALA A 44 15.21 6.59 14.00
CA ALA A 44 15.66 7.90 14.46
C ALA A 44 16.59 7.82 15.69
N GLY A 45 16.41 6.83 16.55
CA GLY A 45 17.10 6.70 17.85
C GLY A 45 16.50 7.56 18.94
N ILE A 46 15.26 8.03 18.75
CA ILE A 46 14.51 8.89 19.69
C ILE A 46 13.04 8.49 19.74
N PRO A 47 12.31 8.74 20.85
CA PRO A 47 10.89 8.44 20.92
C PRO A 47 10.05 9.42 20.07
N PRO A 48 8.84 9.01 19.64
CA PRO A 48 7.90 9.91 18.97
C PRO A 48 7.33 10.94 19.94
N VAL A 49 7.04 12.16 19.45
CA VAL A 49 6.31 13.18 20.21
C VAL A 49 4.89 12.70 20.56
N VAL A 50 4.26 12.04 19.60
CA VAL A 50 2.97 11.37 19.75
C VAL A 50 3.05 10.06 18.99
N HIS A 51 2.67 8.95 19.63
CA HIS A 51 2.61 7.66 18.97
C HIS A 51 1.33 7.58 18.12
N TYR A 52 1.43 7.06 16.88
CA TYR A 52 0.28 7.01 15.95
C TYR A 52 -0.91 6.22 16.51
N ARG A 53 -0.68 5.20 17.34
CA ARG A 53 -1.76 4.43 18.02
C ARG A 53 -2.68 5.30 18.88
N ASP A 54 -2.19 6.45 19.34
CA ASP A 54 -2.96 7.40 20.14
C ASP A 54 -3.97 8.24 19.30
N VAL A 55 -3.84 8.22 17.98
CA VAL A 55 -4.67 9.00 17.03
C VAL A 55 -5.28 8.18 15.90
N ALA A 56 -4.88 6.92 15.75
CA ALA A 56 -5.37 6.00 14.72
C ALA A 56 -6.75 5.43 15.08
N PHE A 57 -7.79 6.26 14.96
CA PHE A 57 -9.18 5.83 15.11
C PHE A 57 -9.77 5.52 13.73
N MET A 58 -10.16 4.25 13.49
CA MET A 58 -10.76 3.85 12.23
C MET A 58 -12.29 4.00 12.24
N GLY A 59 -12.82 4.55 11.13
CA GLY A 59 -14.26 4.71 10.89
C GLY A 59 -14.84 6.01 11.45
N VAL A 60 -15.86 6.54 10.74
CA VAL A 60 -16.48 7.85 11.01
C VAL A 60 -17.00 7.97 12.44
N VAL A 61 -17.66 6.94 12.95
CA VAL A 61 -18.24 6.92 14.32
C VAL A 61 -17.14 6.98 15.38
N SER A 62 -16.04 6.23 15.18
CA SER A 62 -14.90 6.22 16.10
C SER A 62 -14.18 7.57 16.11
N VAL A 63 -13.99 8.19 14.95
CA VAL A 63 -13.40 9.53 14.80
C VAL A 63 -14.25 10.59 15.50
N LEU A 64 -15.58 10.55 15.33
CA LEU A 64 -16.50 11.50 15.99
C LEU A 64 -16.47 11.35 17.52
N LYS A 65 -16.49 10.12 18.05
CA LYS A 65 -16.42 9.86 19.50
C LYS A 65 -15.09 10.34 20.11
N ASN A 66 -14.00 10.25 19.38
CA ASN A 66 -12.66 10.57 19.85
C ASN A 66 -12.14 11.94 19.37
N TYR A 67 -13.00 12.79 18.80
CA TYR A 67 -12.60 14.07 18.21
C TYR A 67 -11.80 14.97 19.17
N ARG A 68 -12.18 15.03 20.44
CA ARG A 68 -11.46 15.82 21.45
C ARG A 68 -10.05 15.27 21.71
N THR A 69 -9.90 13.95 21.72
CA THR A 69 -8.61 13.29 21.89
C THR A 69 -7.71 13.55 20.69
N ILE A 70 -8.24 13.39 19.47
CA ILE A 70 -7.51 13.66 18.22
C ILE A 70 -7.04 15.12 18.20
N ARG A 71 -7.92 16.07 18.55
CA ARG A 71 -7.57 17.50 18.60
C ARG A 71 -6.46 17.79 19.62
N ARG A 72 -6.57 17.27 20.85
CA ARG A 72 -5.52 17.44 21.87
C ARG A 72 -4.17 16.86 21.43
N ARG A 73 -4.18 15.70 20.76
CA ARG A 73 -2.96 15.11 20.21
C ARG A 73 -2.41 15.94 19.05
N ALA A 74 -3.26 16.49 18.19
CA ALA A 74 -2.85 17.40 17.13
C ALA A 74 -2.19 18.67 17.71
N GLU A 75 -2.77 19.28 18.75
CA GLU A 75 -2.22 20.43 19.46
C GLU A 75 -0.79 20.12 20.00
N ARG A 76 -0.60 18.93 20.60
CA ARG A 76 0.73 18.49 21.07
C ARG A 76 1.74 18.33 19.94
N VAL A 77 1.33 17.76 18.77
CA VAL A 77 2.21 17.66 17.59
C VAL A 77 2.57 19.06 17.07
N GLN A 78 1.60 19.97 17.04
CA GLN A 78 1.80 21.36 16.60
C GLN A 78 2.75 22.14 17.53
N GLU A 79 2.63 21.97 18.84
CA GLU A 79 3.54 22.56 19.83
C GLU A 79 4.97 22.05 19.63
N ALA A 80 5.13 20.74 19.43
CA ALA A 80 6.43 20.16 19.18
C ALA A 80 7.03 20.61 17.83
N LEU A 81 6.21 20.77 16.80
CA LEU A 81 6.63 21.29 15.50
C LEU A 81 7.19 22.73 15.65
N ARG A 82 6.48 23.60 16.36
CA ARG A 82 6.97 24.97 16.65
C ARG A 82 8.26 24.97 17.48
N ALA A 83 8.31 24.16 18.53
CA ALA A 83 9.49 24.08 19.41
C ALA A 83 10.71 23.51 18.73
N PHE A 84 10.51 22.51 17.87
CA PHE A 84 11.59 21.90 17.10
C PHE A 84 12.12 22.82 16.00
N ALA A 85 11.31 23.75 15.46
CA ALA A 85 11.66 24.66 14.38
C ALA A 85 12.43 23.96 13.23
N PRO A 86 11.80 23.01 12.50
CA PRO A 86 12.48 22.22 11.47
C PRO A 86 12.80 23.04 10.21
N ASP A 87 13.74 22.56 9.40
CA ASP A 87 13.99 23.08 8.05
C ASP A 87 12.90 22.64 7.06
N VAL A 88 12.21 21.53 7.35
CA VAL A 88 11.14 20.97 6.51
C VAL A 88 10.17 20.12 7.30
N VAL A 89 8.90 20.18 6.93
CA VAL A 89 7.84 19.27 7.39
C VAL A 89 7.56 18.22 6.32
N ILE A 90 7.54 16.95 6.72
CA ILE A 90 7.33 15.81 5.83
C ILE A 90 6.09 15.03 6.28
N PRO A 91 4.89 15.38 5.78
CA PRO A 91 3.73 14.52 5.92
C PRO A 91 3.93 13.21 5.16
N VAL A 92 3.60 12.08 5.80
CA VAL A 92 3.69 10.75 5.18
C VAL A 92 2.31 10.11 5.20
N ASP A 93 1.67 9.97 4.03
CA ASP A 93 0.27 9.51 3.94
C ASP A 93 -0.65 10.26 4.93
N PHE A 94 -1.63 9.58 5.58
CA PHE A 94 -2.47 10.11 6.67
C PHE A 94 -3.13 11.47 6.38
N ALA A 95 -3.76 11.58 5.21
CA ALA A 95 -4.19 12.82 4.58
C ALA A 95 -5.14 13.68 5.43
N ASP A 96 -6.14 13.08 6.10
CA ASP A 96 -7.15 13.85 6.86
C ASP A 96 -6.52 14.65 8.01
N PHE A 97 -5.55 14.07 8.69
CA PHE A 97 -4.83 14.73 9.78
C PHE A 97 -3.82 15.76 9.25
N ASN A 98 -3.01 15.35 8.29
CA ASN A 98 -1.95 16.20 7.75
C ASN A 98 -2.50 17.47 7.08
N ILE A 99 -3.53 17.34 6.24
CA ILE A 99 -4.16 18.49 5.56
C ILE A 99 -4.86 19.42 6.54
N ARG A 100 -5.43 18.86 7.62
CA ARG A 100 -6.22 19.66 8.58
C ARG A 100 -5.39 20.36 9.62
N TYR A 101 -4.33 19.72 10.12
CA TYR A 101 -3.60 20.20 11.31
C TYR A 101 -2.16 20.58 11.04
N ILE A 102 -1.46 19.88 10.14
CA ILE A 102 -0.01 20.03 9.98
C ILE A 102 0.32 21.04 8.88
N LEU A 103 -0.23 20.86 7.68
CA LEU A 103 0.08 21.73 6.54
C LEU A 103 -0.30 23.21 6.77
N PRO A 104 -1.47 23.55 7.36
CA PRO A 104 -1.79 24.96 7.67
C PRO A 104 -0.80 25.59 8.65
N LEU A 105 -0.36 24.84 9.67
CA LEU A 105 0.62 25.31 10.62
C LEU A 105 1.99 25.53 9.98
N ALA A 106 2.47 24.56 9.17
CA ALA A 106 3.75 24.71 8.47
C ALA A 106 3.78 25.98 7.62
N GLN A 107 2.67 26.27 6.90
CA GLN A 107 2.54 27.53 6.16
C GLN A 107 2.54 28.77 7.06
N GLU A 108 1.81 28.74 8.20
CA GLU A 108 1.75 29.84 9.17
C GLU A 108 3.13 30.23 9.69
N ILE A 109 3.97 29.24 9.99
CA ILE A 109 5.33 29.44 10.49
C ILE A 109 6.42 29.48 9.41
N ALA A 110 6.00 29.56 8.13
CA ALA A 110 6.85 29.70 6.93
C ALA A 110 7.88 28.55 6.78
N ILE A 111 7.53 27.31 7.15
CA ILE A 111 8.36 26.13 6.95
C ILE A 111 7.86 25.37 5.72
N PRO A 112 8.75 25.01 4.76
CA PRO A 112 8.37 24.26 3.56
C PRO A 112 7.84 22.87 3.93
N SER A 113 6.85 22.41 3.16
CA SER A 113 6.25 21.09 3.33
C SER A 113 6.45 20.24 2.08
N VAL A 114 7.11 19.07 2.25
CA VAL A 114 7.30 18.07 1.19
C VAL A 114 6.51 16.83 1.55
N TYR A 115 5.46 16.53 0.78
CA TYR A 115 4.56 15.42 1.09
C TYR A 115 5.11 14.11 0.49
N TYR A 116 5.33 13.11 1.32
CA TYR A 116 5.71 11.76 0.89
C TYR A 116 4.50 10.83 0.92
N ILE A 117 4.22 10.14 -0.18
CA ILE A 117 3.04 9.28 -0.38
C ILE A 117 1.74 10.10 -0.33
N LEU A 118 1.45 10.77 -1.43
CA LEU A 118 0.26 11.61 -1.58
C LEU A 118 -1.05 10.83 -1.42
N PRO A 119 -2.12 11.47 -0.94
CA PRO A 119 -3.44 10.88 -0.96
C PRO A 119 -3.92 10.64 -2.39
N LYS A 120 -4.66 9.54 -2.60
CA LYS A 120 -5.17 9.08 -3.90
C LYS A 120 -6.30 9.98 -4.42
N LEU A 121 -6.00 11.28 -4.67
CA LEU A 121 -6.99 12.27 -5.12
C LEU A 121 -7.49 12.02 -6.55
N TRP A 122 -6.77 11.25 -7.32
CA TRP A 122 -7.19 10.74 -8.62
C TRP A 122 -8.35 9.74 -8.50
N ALA A 123 -8.46 9.04 -7.38
CA ALA A 123 -9.54 8.08 -7.13
C ALA A 123 -10.75 8.72 -6.44
N TRP A 124 -10.54 9.59 -5.45
CA TRP A 124 -11.61 10.17 -4.64
C TRP A 124 -11.18 11.48 -3.99
N ARG A 125 -12.16 12.32 -3.55
CA ARG A 125 -11.92 13.61 -2.88
C ARG A 125 -10.99 14.58 -3.65
N ALA A 126 -11.08 14.60 -4.98
CA ALA A 126 -10.26 15.46 -5.84
C ALA A 126 -10.27 16.94 -5.44
N GLY A 127 -11.33 17.45 -4.76
CA GLY A 127 -11.38 18.84 -4.28
C GLY A 127 -10.27 19.24 -3.30
N ARG A 128 -9.60 18.27 -2.65
CA ARG A 128 -8.47 18.53 -1.75
C ARG A 128 -7.22 19.03 -2.46
N ILE A 129 -7.15 18.88 -3.78
CA ILE A 129 -6.03 19.38 -4.58
C ILE A 129 -5.76 20.87 -4.35
N LYS A 130 -6.81 21.68 -4.14
CA LYS A 130 -6.69 23.10 -3.85
C LYS A 130 -5.90 23.37 -2.56
N GLN A 131 -6.08 22.53 -1.54
CA GLN A 131 -5.36 22.62 -0.26
C GLN A 131 -3.89 22.20 -0.44
N LEU A 132 -3.63 21.08 -1.14
CA LEU A 132 -2.27 20.64 -1.40
C LEU A 132 -1.49 21.69 -2.22
N ARG A 133 -2.08 22.27 -3.27
CA ARG A 133 -1.45 23.38 -4.02
C ARG A 133 -1.10 24.60 -3.20
N ARG A 134 -1.91 24.88 -2.17
CA ARG A 134 -1.68 26.02 -1.28
C ARG A 134 -0.53 25.78 -0.33
N TYR A 135 -0.37 24.55 0.16
CA TYR A 135 0.49 24.25 1.30
C TYR A 135 1.81 23.58 0.93
N LEU A 136 1.86 22.83 -0.18
CA LEU A 136 3.05 22.06 -0.51
C LEU A 136 4.05 22.88 -1.35
N SER A 137 5.31 22.75 -0.99
CA SER A 137 6.41 23.18 -1.84
C SER A 137 6.76 22.09 -2.87
N HIS A 138 6.64 20.81 -2.49
CA HIS A 138 6.91 19.67 -3.37
C HIS A 138 6.18 18.41 -2.87
N ALA A 139 6.05 17.40 -3.73
CA ALA A 139 5.50 16.11 -3.36
C ALA A 139 6.27 14.95 -3.99
N LEU A 140 6.38 13.85 -3.26
CA LEU A 140 7.09 12.63 -3.62
C LEU A 140 6.07 11.52 -3.85
N CYS A 141 5.84 11.17 -5.13
CA CYS A 141 4.88 10.18 -5.58
C CYS A 141 5.48 8.78 -5.63
N ILE A 142 4.66 7.77 -5.32
CA ILE A 142 5.06 6.37 -5.35
C ILE A 142 4.43 5.57 -6.50
N LEU A 143 3.55 6.19 -7.30
CA LEU A 143 2.99 5.61 -8.51
C LEU A 143 3.37 6.47 -9.71
N PRO A 144 3.86 5.90 -10.84
CA PRO A 144 4.36 6.66 -11.97
C PRO A 144 3.33 7.63 -12.55
N PHE A 145 2.08 7.20 -12.73
CA PHE A 145 1.00 8.01 -13.31
C PHE A 145 0.58 9.20 -12.42
N GLU A 146 0.88 9.15 -11.12
CA GLU A 146 0.59 10.26 -10.19
C GLU A 146 1.35 11.52 -10.56
N VAL A 147 2.53 11.38 -11.18
CA VAL A 147 3.35 12.52 -11.58
C VAL A 147 2.61 13.39 -12.59
N ASP A 148 2.08 12.80 -13.64
CA ASP A 148 1.35 13.54 -14.68
C ASP A 148 0.03 14.08 -14.13
N TYR A 149 -0.70 13.27 -13.37
CA TYR A 149 -1.93 13.71 -12.72
C TYR A 149 -1.71 14.94 -11.85
N PHE A 150 -0.75 14.92 -10.95
CA PHE A 150 -0.53 16.03 -10.01
C PHE A 150 0.13 17.25 -10.68
N ARG A 151 1.01 17.05 -11.69
CA ARG A 151 1.56 18.16 -12.50
C ARG A 151 0.46 18.90 -13.24
N GLN A 152 -0.47 18.21 -13.87
CA GLN A 152 -1.64 18.81 -14.52
C GLN A 152 -2.52 19.59 -13.53
N GLN A 153 -2.51 19.22 -12.26
CA GLN A 153 -3.18 19.96 -11.19
C GLN A 153 -2.32 21.09 -10.60
N GLY A 154 -1.14 21.37 -11.15
CA GLY A 154 -0.25 22.47 -10.74
C GLY A 154 0.54 22.21 -9.48
N LEU A 155 0.83 20.95 -9.14
CA LEU A 155 1.76 20.57 -8.07
C LEU A 155 3.16 20.30 -8.63
N SER A 156 4.19 20.70 -7.88
CA SER A 156 5.56 20.23 -8.10
C SER A 156 5.70 18.83 -7.52
N VAL A 157 6.06 17.84 -8.35
CA VAL A 157 6.09 16.43 -7.94
C VAL A 157 7.22 15.65 -8.60
N SER A 158 7.76 14.67 -7.90
CA SER A 158 8.73 13.70 -8.41
C SER A 158 8.29 12.27 -8.09
N TYR A 159 8.54 11.34 -9.01
CA TYR A 159 8.42 9.90 -8.76
C TYR A 159 9.67 9.40 -8.06
N VAL A 160 9.51 8.76 -6.91
CA VAL A 160 10.64 8.31 -6.08
C VAL A 160 10.76 6.79 -5.98
N GLY A 161 9.99 6.04 -6.74
CA GLY A 161 9.92 4.58 -6.65
C GLY A 161 8.73 4.11 -5.83
N ASN A 162 8.53 2.80 -5.77
CA ASN A 162 7.37 2.19 -5.12
C ASN A 162 7.81 1.25 -3.98
N PRO A 163 7.20 1.35 -2.78
CA PRO A 163 7.52 0.47 -1.65
C PRO A 163 7.31 -1.04 -1.89
N CYS A 164 6.46 -1.44 -2.84
CA CYS A 164 6.34 -2.86 -3.22
C CYS A 164 7.61 -3.35 -3.93
N VAL A 165 8.27 -2.48 -4.71
CA VAL A 165 9.59 -2.78 -5.30
C VAL A 165 10.65 -2.89 -4.20
N ASP A 166 10.59 -2.02 -3.17
CA ASP A 166 11.51 -2.11 -2.02
C ASP A 166 11.37 -3.46 -1.31
N ALA A 167 10.13 -3.93 -1.11
CA ALA A 167 9.85 -5.23 -0.50
C ALA A 167 10.41 -6.39 -1.36
N GLN A 168 10.23 -6.31 -2.69
CA GLN A 168 10.79 -7.27 -3.64
C GLN A 168 12.31 -7.34 -3.55
N LEU A 169 12.98 -6.20 -3.68
CA LEU A 169 14.45 -6.12 -3.65
C LEU A 169 15.02 -6.62 -2.31
N SER A 170 14.33 -6.30 -1.20
CA SER A 170 14.73 -6.77 0.13
C SER A 170 14.60 -8.29 0.24
N TYR A 171 13.48 -8.85 -0.23
CA TYR A 171 13.26 -10.29 -0.23
C TYR A 171 14.30 -11.02 -1.09
N GLU A 172 14.60 -10.51 -2.29
CA GLU A 172 15.59 -11.08 -3.20
C GLU A 172 17.03 -11.03 -2.60
N ALA A 173 17.34 -9.96 -1.89
CA ALA A 173 18.63 -9.84 -1.20
C ALA A 173 18.78 -10.85 -0.03
N GLU A 174 17.67 -11.14 0.67
CA GLU A 174 17.64 -12.14 1.75
C GLU A 174 17.57 -13.58 1.22
N HIS A 175 17.05 -13.78 0.00
CA HIS A 175 16.86 -15.09 -0.64
C HIS A 175 17.49 -15.10 -2.04
N PRO A 176 18.82 -15.10 -2.15
CA PRO A 176 19.55 -14.98 -3.43
C PRO A 176 19.37 -16.21 -4.34
N GLU A 177 18.98 -17.35 -3.79
CA GLU A 177 18.77 -18.57 -4.56
C GLU A 177 17.48 -18.49 -5.40
N PRO A 178 17.51 -18.97 -6.65
CA PRO A 178 16.31 -19.00 -7.49
C PRO A 178 15.20 -19.84 -6.87
N ILE A 179 14.02 -19.25 -6.74
CA ILE A 179 12.82 -19.95 -6.26
C ILE A 179 12.09 -20.55 -7.45
N ALA A 180 12.03 -21.88 -7.51
CA ALA A 180 11.29 -22.58 -8.55
C ALA A 180 9.77 -22.43 -8.36
N ARG A 181 9.05 -22.22 -9.47
CA ARG A 181 7.59 -22.25 -9.44
C ARG A 181 7.10 -23.69 -9.39
N GLU A 182 6.12 -23.90 -8.53
CA GLU A 182 5.39 -25.16 -8.39
C GLU A 182 4.16 -25.11 -9.30
N ALA A 183 4.15 -25.94 -10.35
CA ALA A 183 3.15 -25.87 -11.42
C ALA A 183 1.69 -26.08 -10.95
N ASP A 184 1.51 -26.80 -9.85
CA ASP A 184 0.23 -27.14 -9.24
C ASP A 184 -0.11 -26.30 -7.99
N LEU A 185 0.74 -25.36 -7.59
CA LEU A 185 0.48 -24.51 -6.42
C LEU A 185 -0.41 -23.31 -6.78
N LEU A 186 -1.56 -23.22 -6.13
CA LEU A 186 -2.47 -22.09 -6.15
C LEU A 186 -2.33 -21.29 -4.85
N ALA A 187 -1.94 -20.03 -4.93
CA ALA A 187 -1.87 -19.13 -3.77
C ALA A 187 -3.20 -18.38 -3.53
N LEU A 188 -3.64 -18.31 -2.29
CA LEU A 188 -4.78 -17.52 -1.84
C LEU A 188 -4.30 -16.38 -0.94
N LEU A 189 -4.61 -15.13 -1.30
CA LEU A 189 -4.31 -13.92 -0.53
C LEU A 189 -5.62 -13.18 -0.20
N PRO A 190 -6.34 -13.60 0.86
CA PRO A 190 -7.73 -13.16 1.11
C PRO A 190 -7.84 -11.75 1.70
N GLY A 191 -6.71 -11.07 1.93
CA GLY A 191 -6.65 -9.72 2.49
C GLY A 191 -6.11 -9.68 3.92
N SER A 192 -5.89 -8.46 4.41
CA SER A 192 -5.27 -8.19 5.70
C SER A 192 -6.24 -7.77 6.80
N ARG A 193 -7.54 -7.65 6.50
CA ARG A 193 -8.57 -7.25 7.45
C ARG A 193 -9.60 -8.37 7.65
N LYS A 194 -10.11 -8.50 8.88
CA LYS A 194 -11.14 -9.52 9.21
C LYS A 194 -12.39 -9.43 8.31
N ALA A 195 -12.74 -8.23 7.87
CA ALA A 195 -13.86 -8.05 6.93
C ALA A 195 -13.54 -8.61 5.53
N GLU A 196 -12.33 -8.38 5.02
CA GLU A 196 -11.86 -8.92 3.74
C GLU A 196 -11.78 -10.46 3.80
N LEU A 197 -11.20 -11.00 4.89
CA LEU A 197 -11.13 -12.44 5.14
C LEU A 197 -12.52 -13.08 5.09
N ARG A 198 -13.49 -12.51 5.81
CA ARG A 198 -14.87 -13.02 5.88
C ARG A 198 -15.56 -13.04 4.52
N GLU A 199 -15.29 -12.04 3.66
CA GLU A 199 -15.96 -11.89 2.38
C GLU A 199 -15.28 -12.67 1.25
N ASN A 200 -13.95 -12.75 1.23
CA ASN A 200 -13.20 -13.30 0.12
C ASN A 200 -12.79 -14.76 0.33
N LEU A 201 -12.33 -15.14 1.53
CA LEU A 201 -11.77 -16.47 1.77
C LEU A 201 -12.75 -17.60 1.48
N PRO A 202 -14.03 -17.58 1.89
CA PRO A 202 -14.96 -18.64 1.56
C PRO A 202 -15.13 -18.86 0.05
N LEU A 203 -15.16 -17.77 -0.72
CA LEU A 203 -15.30 -17.84 -2.18
C LEU A 203 -14.02 -18.36 -2.85
N MET A 204 -12.85 -17.99 -2.33
CA MET A 204 -11.57 -18.48 -2.81
C MET A 204 -11.40 -19.98 -2.55
N LEU A 205 -11.76 -20.45 -1.35
CA LEU A 205 -11.70 -21.87 -0.99
C LEU A 205 -12.64 -22.70 -1.86
N GLN A 206 -13.90 -22.29 -2.02
CA GLN A 206 -14.84 -22.99 -2.91
C GLN A 206 -14.39 -22.99 -4.38
N ALA A 207 -13.76 -21.91 -4.85
CA ALA A 207 -13.20 -21.87 -6.20
C ALA A 207 -12.03 -22.86 -6.39
N SER A 208 -11.30 -23.16 -5.32
CA SER A 208 -10.13 -24.06 -5.33
C SER A 208 -10.50 -25.55 -5.18
N GLU A 209 -11.77 -25.90 -4.88
CA GLU A 209 -12.20 -27.29 -4.64
C GLU A 209 -11.81 -28.25 -5.78
N ALA A 210 -12.14 -27.91 -7.02
CA ALA A 210 -11.82 -28.76 -8.18
C ALA A 210 -10.30 -28.92 -8.39
N HIS A 211 -9.50 -27.92 -8.01
CA HIS A 211 -8.05 -28.01 -8.05
C HIS A 211 -7.51 -28.95 -6.98
N LEU A 212 -8.06 -28.89 -5.76
CA LEU A 212 -7.74 -29.84 -4.67
C LEU A 212 -8.16 -31.27 -5.00
N GLU A 213 -9.37 -31.45 -5.56
CA GLU A 213 -9.87 -32.78 -5.99
C GLU A 213 -9.00 -33.41 -7.07
N ALA A 214 -8.39 -32.60 -7.92
CA ALA A 214 -7.42 -33.04 -8.93
C ALA A 214 -6.02 -33.31 -8.37
N GLY A 215 -5.82 -33.20 -7.06
CA GLY A 215 -4.53 -33.42 -6.37
C GLY A 215 -3.59 -32.21 -6.40
N GLY A 216 -4.09 -31.04 -6.78
CA GLY A 216 -3.30 -29.80 -6.74
C GLY A 216 -3.11 -29.26 -5.33
N HIS A 217 -2.10 -28.41 -5.16
CA HIS A 217 -1.77 -27.77 -3.90
C HIS A 217 -2.43 -26.40 -3.78
N VAL A 218 -2.94 -26.08 -2.59
CA VAL A 218 -3.47 -24.75 -2.25
C VAL A 218 -2.81 -24.25 -0.98
N ALA A 219 -2.21 -23.08 -1.06
CA ALA A 219 -1.62 -22.41 0.10
C ALA A 219 -2.22 -21.02 0.32
N LEU A 220 -2.46 -20.68 1.57
CA LEU A 220 -3.09 -19.46 2.04
C LEU A 220 -2.07 -18.58 2.75
N ALA A 221 -1.87 -17.35 2.29
CA ALA A 221 -1.04 -16.38 2.99
C ALA A 221 -1.76 -15.84 4.23
N ALA A 222 -1.21 -16.09 5.41
CA ALA A 222 -1.68 -15.51 6.66
C ALA A 222 -1.23 -14.03 6.76
N ALA A 223 -2.19 -13.14 7.01
CA ALA A 223 -1.91 -11.71 7.10
C ALA A 223 -1.27 -11.33 8.45
N PRO A 224 -0.33 -10.36 8.48
CA PRO A 224 0.20 -9.83 9.73
C PRO A 224 -0.90 -9.30 10.64
N GLY A 225 -0.84 -9.66 11.94
CA GLY A 225 -1.84 -9.23 12.94
C GLY A 225 -3.10 -10.08 13.01
N MET A 226 -3.21 -11.15 12.20
CA MET A 226 -4.19 -12.22 12.35
C MET A 226 -3.63 -13.36 13.20
N THR A 227 -4.51 -14.22 13.66
CA THR A 227 -4.19 -15.42 14.43
C THR A 227 -4.77 -16.66 13.76
N GLU A 228 -4.31 -17.83 14.13
CA GLU A 228 -4.85 -19.11 13.65
C GLU A 228 -6.37 -19.21 13.89
N ALA A 229 -6.85 -18.70 15.02
CA ALA A 229 -8.28 -18.66 15.36
C ALA A 229 -9.12 -17.82 14.36
N ASP A 230 -8.51 -16.87 13.66
CA ASP A 230 -9.21 -16.10 12.63
C ASP A 230 -9.42 -16.90 11.34
N TYR A 231 -8.59 -17.91 11.06
CA TYR A 231 -8.66 -18.78 9.88
C TYR A 231 -9.37 -20.11 10.14
N ALA A 232 -9.29 -20.65 11.37
CA ALA A 232 -9.82 -21.96 11.74
C ALA A 232 -11.30 -22.19 11.31
N PRO A 233 -12.24 -21.23 11.43
CA PRO A 233 -13.62 -21.43 11.00
C PRO A 233 -13.78 -21.72 9.50
N TYR A 234 -12.83 -21.28 8.69
CA TYR A 234 -12.84 -21.48 7.22
C TYR A 234 -12.06 -22.74 6.82
N LEU A 235 -10.92 -22.99 7.47
CA LEU A 235 -10.03 -24.09 7.12
C LEU A 235 -10.45 -25.44 7.69
N SER A 236 -11.36 -25.47 8.66
CA SER A 236 -11.88 -26.73 9.22
C SER A 236 -12.50 -27.67 8.16
N ALA A 237 -13.07 -27.13 7.11
CA ALA A 237 -13.60 -27.90 5.98
C ALA A 237 -12.55 -28.17 4.86
N TYR A 238 -11.36 -27.57 4.96
CA TYR A 238 -10.29 -27.67 3.96
C TYR A 238 -8.94 -27.98 4.63
N PRO A 239 -8.80 -29.13 5.35
CA PRO A 239 -7.59 -29.44 6.12
C PRO A 239 -6.34 -29.63 5.26
N GLN A 240 -6.48 -29.82 3.94
CA GLN A 240 -5.40 -29.93 2.98
C GLN A 240 -4.84 -28.58 2.51
N VAL A 241 -5.48 -27.45 2.88
CA VAL A 241 -4.98 -26.09 2.53
C VAL A 241 -3.90 -25.69 3.55
N GLU A 242 -2.72 -25.42 3.05
CA GLU A 242 -1.58 -24.98 3.85
C GLU A 242 -1.72 -23.53 4.27
N LEU A 243 -1.53 -23.20 5.55
CA LEU A 243 -1.52 -21.83 6.06
C LEU A 243 -0.09 -21.34 6.28
N ILE A 244 0.36 -20.38 5.46
CA ILE A 244 1.73 -19.84 5.45
C ILE A 244 1.80 -18.56 6.27
N TRP A 245 2.65 -18.57 7.30
CA TRP A 245 2.91 -17.43 8.17
C TRP A 245 4.24 -16.77 7.83
N GLY A 246 4.24 -15.44 7.71
CA GLY A 246 5.46 -14.63 7.62
C GLY A 246 6.17 -14.63 6.27
N ASP A 247 5.79 -15.52 5.34
CA ASP A 247 6.40 -15.65 4.01
C ASP A 247 5.39 -15.59 2.86
N SER A 248 4.56 -14.56 2.86
CA SER A 248 3.63 -14.32 1.75
C SER A 248 4.35 -14.06 0.43
N TYR A 249 5.54 -13.45 0.47
CA TYR A 249 6.33 -13.16 -0.72
C TYR A 249 6.91 -14.43 -1.34
N GLY A 250 7.47 -15.34 -0.55
CA GLY A 250 7.92 -16.64 -1.00
C GLY A 250 6.78 -17.48 -1.58
N LEU A 251 5.60 -17.43 -0.96
CA LEU A 251 4.41 -18.07 -1.52
C LEU A 251 4.07 -17.51 -2.91
N MET A 252 4.03 -16.19 -3.09
CA MET A 252 3.77 -15.55 -4.39
C MET A 252 4.81 -15.94 -5.45
N ARG A 253 6.08 -16.11 -5.07
CA ARG A 253 7.14 -16.53 -5.99
C ARG A 253 7.06 -18.00 -6.38
N ARG A 254 6.62 -18.89 -5.48
CA ARG A 254 6.45 -20.33 -5.73
C ARG A 254 5.19 -20.66 -6.49
N ALA A 255 4.11 -19.93 -6.27
CA ALA A 255 2.79 -20.25 -6.81
C ALA A 255 2.71 -20.12 -8.33
N ALA A 256 2.07 -21.08 -8.99
CA ALA A 256 1.80 -21.03 -10.43
C ALA A 256 0.82 -19.91 -10.78
N ARG A 257 -0.15 -19.65 -9.90
CA ARG A 257 -1.17 -18.60 -10.04
C ARG A 257 -1.75 -18.23 -8.68
N ALA A 258 -2.46 -17.11 -8.60
CA ALA A 258 -2.98 -16.60 -7.33
C ALA A 258 -4.39 -16.00 -7.44
N ALA A 259 -5.20 -16.15 -6.38
CA ALA A 259 -6.39 -15.37 -6.12
C ALA A 259 -6.06 -14.33 -5.04
N VAL A 260 -6.18 -13.03 -5.36
CA VAL A 260 -5.63 -11.94 -4.54
C VAL A 260 -6.69 -10.90 -4.25
N THR A 261 -6.90 -10.55 -2.98
CA THR A 261 -7.75 -9.43 -2.61
C THR A 261 -7.15 -8.10 -3.06
N SER A 262 -7.98 -7.21 -3.59
CA SER A 262 -7.55 -5.89 -4.05
C SER A 262 -6.79 -5.12 -2.95
N GLY A 263 -5.60 -4.63 -3.28
CA GLY A 263 -4.70 -3.92 -2.38
C GLY A 263 -3.26 -3.94 -2.92
N THR A 264 -2.29 -3.64 -2.06
CA THR A 264 -0.85 -3.71 -2.41
C THR A 264 -0.42 -5.12 -2.81
N ALA A 265 -1.05 -6.16 -2.23
CA ALA A 265 -0.78 -7.55 -2.55
C ALA A 265 -0.95 -7.88 -4.05
N THR A 266 -1.83 -7.16 -4.78
CA THR A 266 -1.97 -7.36 -6.24
C THR A 266 -0.71 -6.92 -6.99
N LEU A 267 -0.08 -5.84 -6.57
CA LEU A 267 1.16 -5.35 -7.15
C LEU A 267 2.34 -6.24 -6.75
N GLU A 268 2.43 -6.62 -5.49
CA GLU A 268 3.46 -7.53 -4.97
C GLU A 268 3.41 -8.89 -5.69
N THR A 269 2.20 -9.44 -5.92
CA THR A 269 2.02 -10.70 -6.67
C THR A 269 2.46 -10.58 -8.12
N ALA A 270 2.14 -9.46 -8.78
CA ALA A 270 2.58 -9.20 -10.15
C ALA A 270 4.10 -9.03 -10.25
N LEU A 271 4.72 -8.30 -9.32
CA LEU A 271 6.18 -8.13 -9.22
C LEU A 271 6.89 -9.46 -8.93
N ALA A 272 6.28 -10.35 -8.13
CA ALA A 272 6.75 -11.72 -7.96
C ALA A 272 6.59 -12.58 -9.24
N GLY A 273 6.04 -12.02 -10.33
CA GLY A 273 5.79 -12.70 -11.59
C GLY A 273 4.70 -13.78 -11.52
N CYS A 274 3.80 -13.75 -10.54
CA CYS A 274 2.73 -14.73 -10.36
C CYS A 274 1.43 -14.24 -11.02
N PRO A 275 0.93 -14.95 -12.06
CA PRO A 275 -0.36 -14.64 -12.66
C PRO A 275 -1.48 -14.64 -11.63
N LEU A 276 -2.38 -13.65 -11.70
CA LEU A 276 -3.36 -13.45 -10.64
C LEU A 276 -4.75 -13.07 -11.13
N VAL A 277 -5.73 -13.36 -10.27
CA VAL A 277 -7.10 -12.87 -10.37
C VAL A 277 -7.37 -11.99 -9.15
N VAL A 278 -7.84 -10.77 -9.39
CA VAL A 278 -8.17 -9.83 -8.31
C VAL A 278 -9.57 -10.08 -7.80
N CYS A 279 -9.70 -10.28 -6.50
CA CYS A 279 -10.95 -10.53 -5.80
C CYS A 279 -11.30 -9.35 -4.88
N TYR A 280 -12.51 -8.81 -5.00
CA TYR A 280 -12.98 -7.77 -4.09
C TYR A 280 -14.46 -7.99 -3.74
N GLY A 281 -14.69 -8.72 -2.66
CA GLY A 281 -16.02 -8.93 -2.09
C GLY A 281 -16.57 -7.64 -1.51
N MET A 282 -17.80 -7.32 -1.87
CA MET A 282 -18.55 -6.16 -1.36
C MET A 282 -19.79 -6.65 -0.59
N GLY A 283 -19.69 -7.82 0.07
CA GLY A 283 -20.84 -8.44 0.74
C GLY A 283 -22.00 -8.77 -0.20
N GLY A 284 -21.72 -9.05 -1.50
CA GLY A 284 -22.73 -9.34 -2.53
C GLY A 284 -23.69 -8.18 -2.83
N ARG A 285 -23.41 -6.98 -2.34
CA ARG A 285 -24.32 -5.83 -2.45
C ARG A 285 -24.12 -5.09 -3.78
N ARG A 286 -25.01 -5.31 -4.74
CA ARG A 286 -25.09 -4.54 -5.99
C ARG A 286 -25.07 -3.02 -5.76
N ALA A 287 -25.66 -2.56 -4.66
CA ALA A 287 -25.66 -1.15 -4.28
C ALA A 287 -24.24 -0.61 -3.98
N LEU A 288 -23.37 -1.38 -3.32
CA LEU A 288 -21.99 -0.96 -3.05
C LEU A 288 -21.16 -0.90 -4.32
N ARG A 289 -21.37 -1.83 -5.27
CA ARG A 289 -20.74 -1.76 -6.60
C ARG A 289 -21.21 -0.51 -7.34
N TRP A 290 -22.50 -0.23 -7.35
CA TRP A 290 -23.04 0.98 -8.00
C TRP A 290 -22.44 2.26 -7.39
N ILE A 291 -22.33 2.34 -6.06
CA ILE A 291 -21.65 3.45 -5.36
C ILE A 291 -20.19 3.53 -5.80
N PHE A 292 -19.48 2.41 -5.88
CA PHE A 292 -18.10 2.39 -6.33
C PHE A 292 -17.98 2.92 -7.76
N GLU A 293 -18.76 2.41 -8.69
CA GLU A 293 -18.76 2.81 -10.11
C GLU A 293 -19.12 4.30 -10.32
N HIS A 294 -19.93 4.90 -9.41
CA HIS A 294 -20.41 6.30 -9.56
C HIS A 294 -19.69 7.30 -8.66
N CYS A 295 -19.13 6.87 -7.54
CA CYS A 295 -18.45 7.75 -6.59
C CYS A 295 -16.93 7.78 -6.76
N PHE A 296 -16.34 6.72 -7.33
CA PHE A 296 -14.93 6.67 -7.63
C PHE A 296 -14.66 7.01 -9.10
N ARG A 297 -13.61 7.79 -9.34
CA ARG A 297 -13.21 8.25 -10.68
C ARG A 297 -12.27 7.29 -11.39
N VAL A 298 -12.13 6.08 -10.86
CA VAL A 298 -11.20 5.07 -11.37
C VAL A 298 -11.94 3.93 -12.05
N HIS A 299 -11.37 3.45 -13.14
CA HIS A 299 -11.91 2.31 -13.90
C HIS A 299 -11.44 0.97 -13.32
N TYR A 300 -10.36 0.98 -12.54
CA TYR A 300 -9.70 -0.22 -12.00
C TYR A 300 -9.54 -0.13 -10.49
N VAL A 301 -9.46 -1.29 -9.82
CA VAL A 301 -9.25 -1.38 -8.37
C VAL A 301 -7.86 -1.93 -8.00
N SER A 302 -7.23 -2.70 -8.88
CA SER A 302 -5.88 -3.21 -8.66
C SER A 302 -4.83 -2.18 -9.07
N LEU A 303 -3.72 -2.14 -8.34
CA LEU A 303 -2.60 -1.27 -8.69
C LEU A 303 -1.98 -1.65 -10.05
N VAL A 304 -2.02 -2.92 -10.42
CA VAL A 304 -1.53 -3.41 -11.72
C VAL A 304 -2.27 -2.72 -12.88
N ASN A 305 -3.60 -2.82 -12.89
CA ASN A 305 -4.42 -2.22 -13.95
C ASN A 305 -4.37 -0.68 -13.92
N LEU A 306 -4.30 -0.09 -12.71
CA LEU A 306 -4.17 1.36 -12.53
C LEU A 306 -2.85 1.92 -13.08
N ILE A 307 -1.74 1.23 -12.85
CA ILE A 307 -0.42 1.68 -13.33
C ILE A 307 -0.31 1.51 -14.84
N LEU A 308 -0.80 0.40 -15.37
CA LEU A 308 -0.76 0.09 -16.82
C LEU A 308 -1.88 0.77 -17.61
N ASP A 309 -2.86 1.38 -16.94
CA ASP A 309 -4.06 2.01 -17.50
C ASP A 309 -4.82 1.12 -18.50
N ARG A 310 -4.85 -0.19 -18.21
CA ARG A 310 -5.56 -1.21 -19.00
C ARG A 310 -5.91 -2.44 -18.16
N PRO A 311 -6.88 -3.29 -18.61
CA PRO A 311 -7.26 -4.51 -17.89
C PRO A 311 -6.23 -5.63 -18.10
N ALA A 312 -5.03 -5.47 -17.51
CA ALA A 312 -3.94 -6.45 -17.59
C ALA A 312 -4.23 -7.71 -16.76
N VAL A 313 -4.95 -7.56 -15.64
CA VAL A 313 -5.40 -8.67 -14.79
C VAL A 313 -6.93 -8.62 -14.62
N PRO A 314 -7.63 -9.77 -14.53
CA PRO A 314 -9.07 -9.79 -14.31
C PRO A 314 -9.42 -9.30 -12.90
N GLU A 315 -10.44 -8.44 -12.79
CA GLU A 315 -10.97 -7.90 -11.53
C GLU A 315 -12.39 -8.39 -11.33
N LEU A 316 -12.58 -9.26 -10.33
CA LEU A 316 -13.89 -9.78 -9.93
C LEU A 316 -14.41 -8.98 -8.75
N LEU A 317 -15.34 -8.06 -9.03
CA LEU A 317 -15.86 -7.10 -8.03
C LEU A 317 -17.30 -7.42 -7.65
N GLY A 318 -17.61 -7.44 -6.37
CA GLY A 318 -18.96 -7.57 -5.84
C GLY A 318 -19.69 -8.81 -6.35
N ASP A 319 -20.77 -8.64 -7.09
CA ASP A 319 -21.57 -9.73 -7.66
C ASP A 319 -20.91 -10.49 -8.83
N LYS A 320 -19.83 -9.98 -9.42
CA LYS A 320 -19.01 -10.70 -10.38
C LYS A 320 -18.08 -11.72 -9.71
N LEU A 321 -17.82 -11.58 -8.40
CA LEU A 321 -17.02 -12.53 -7.63
C LEU A 321 -17.92 -13.69 -7.16
N SER A 322 -17.77 -14.83 -7.79
CA SER A 322 -18.39 -16.10 -7.39
C SER A 322 -17.36 -17.23 -7.48
N PRO A 323 -17.54 -18.36 -6.78
CA PRO A 323 -16.63 -19.52 -6.93
C PRO A 323 -16.47 -19.97 -8.38
N ALA A 324 -17.55 -20.00 -9.16
CA ALA A 324 -17.53 -20.42 -10.56
C ALA A 324 -16.74 -19.45 -11.46
N THR A 325 -16.97 -18.13 -11.32
CA THR A 325 -16.25 -17.13 -12.11
C THR A 325 -14.77 -17.05 -11.71
N LEU A 326 -14.45 -17.17 -10.43
CA LEU A 326 -13.06 -17.19 -9.97
C LEU A 326 -12.33 -18.44 -10.46
N ARG A 327 -12.93 -19.62 -10.34
CA ARG A 327 -12.38 -20.87 -10.88
C ARG A 327 -12.09 -20.75 -12.36
N HIS A 328 -13.05 -20.31 -13.15
CA HIS A 328 -12.87 -20.13 -14.59
C HIS A 328 -11.69 -19.19 -14.92
N GLN A 329 -11.57 -18.05 -14.23
CA GLN A 329 -10.44 -17.14 -14.45
C GLN A 329 -9.09 -17.76 -14.04
N LEU A 330 -9.05 -18.55 -12.96
CA LEU A 330 -7.84 -19.27 -12.54
C LEU A 330 -7.45 -20.38 -13.54
N GLU A 331 -8.42 -21.04 -14.17
CA GLU A 331 -8.17 -22.03 -15.24
C GLU A 331 -7.51 -21.39 -16.47
N LEU A 332 -7.93 -20.19 -16.86
CA LEU A 332 -7.31 -19.43 -17.95
C LEU A 332 -5.85 -19.02 -17.67
N LEU A 333 -5.41 -19.10 -16.40
CA LEU A 333 -4.04 -18.81 -15.99
C LEU A 333 -3.15 -20.04 -15.82
N GLN A 334 -3.61 -21.23 -16.25
CA GLN A 334 -2.80 -22.44 -16.28
C GLN A 334 -1.65 -22.31 -17.28
N GLU A 335 -0.64 -23.16 -17.13
CA GLU A 335 0.50 -23.19 -18.03
C GLU A 335 0.07 -23.43 -19.47
N GLY A 336 0.69 -22.72 -20.42
CA GLY A 336 0.35 -22.78 -21.85
C GLY A 336 -0.87 -21.95 -22.27
N GLN A 337 -1.62 -21.35 -21.34
CA GLN A 337 -2.78 -20.53 -21.70
C GLN A 337 -2.35 -19.12 -22.17
N PRO A 338 -2.99 -18.57 -23.23
CA PRO A 338 -2.67 -17.23 -23.74
C PRO A 338 -2.88 -16.11 -22.70
N ALA A 339 -3.91 -16.22 -21.83
CA ALA A 339 -4.16 -15.23 -20.80
C ALA A 339 -3.04 -15.15 -19.76
N ARG A 340 -2.42 -16.30 -19.42
CA ARG A 340 -1.23 -16.33 -18.58
C ARG A 340 -0.06 -15.58 -19.22
N GLN A 341 0.22 -15.87 -20.48
CA GLN A 341 1.32 -15.24 -21.21
C GLN A 341 1.13 -13.72 -21.28
N ALA A 342 -0.08 -13.26 -21.59
CA ALA A 342 -0.41 -11.85 -21.65
C ALA A 342 -0.22 -11.14 -20.29
N GLN A 343 -0.51 -11.81 -19.16
CA GLN A 343 -0.23 -11.25 -17.84
C GLN A 343 1.28 -11.16 -17.57
N LEU A 344 2.07 -12.17 -17.91
CA LEU A 344 3.52 -12.14 -17.70
C LEU A 344 4.19 -11.02 -18.51
N GLU A 345 3.75 -10.79 -19.74
CA GLU A 345 4.19 -9.66 -20.57
C GLU A 345 3.81 -8.31 -19.93
N ALA A 346 2.58 -8.21 -19.43
CA ALA A 346 2.13 -7.01 -18.71
C ALA A 346 2.92 -6.76 -17.41
N PHE A 347 3.35 -7.82 -16.71
CA PHE A 347 4.17 -7.69 -15.50
C PHE A 347 5.59 -7.23 -15.83
N ALA A 348 6.17 -7.64 -16.96
CA ALA A 348 7.45 -7.12 -17.42
C ALA A 348 7.36 -5.61 -17.76
N GLU A 349 6.27 -5.17 -18.39
CA GLU A 349 6.00 -3.74 -18.65
C GLU A 349 5.83 -2.96 -17.33
N LEU A 350 5.06 -3.51 -16.39
CA LEU A 350 4.84 -2.93 -15.07
C LEU A 350 6.14 -2.72 -14.30
N ASP A 351 6.99 -3.73 -14.29
CA ASP A 351 8.29 -3.73 -13.64
C ASP A 351 9.23 -2.67 -14.24
N ALA A 352 9.26 -2.56 -15.57
CA ALA A 352 10.01 -1.53 -16.28
C ALA A 352 9.52 -0.10 -15.93
N GLN A 353 8.19 0.11 -15.78
CA GLN A 353 7.64 1.42 -15.38
C GLN A 353 7.96 1.79 -13.93
N LEU A 354 7.97 0.83 -13.01
CA LEU A 354 8.27 1.05 -11.60
C LEU A 354 9.77 1.25 -11.34
N GLY A 355 10.61 0.57 -12.11
CA GLY A 355 12.07 0.58 -11.98
C GLY A 355 12.57 -0.26 -10.81
N HIS A 356 13.87 -0.56 -10.82
CA HIS A 356 14.54 -1.47 -9.88
C HIS A 356 15.44 -0.71 -8.89
N SER A 357 14.87 0.14 -8.05
CA SER A 357 15.66 0.86 -7.05
C SER A 357 14.83 1.20 -5.82
N TYR A 358 15.45 1.13 -4.65
CA TYR A 358 14.81 1.48 -3.40
C TYR A 358 14.21 2.89 -3.41
N SER A 359 12.96 3.01 -2.99
CA SER A 359 12.23 4.27 -2.98
C SER A 359 12.76 5.26 -1.95
N ALA A 360 13.12 4.80 -0.75
CA ALA A 360 13.52 5.68 0.34
C ALA A 360 14.84 6.45 0.07
N PRO A 361 15.92 5.89 -0.49
CA PRO A 361 17.10 6.64 -0.89
C PRO A 361 16.81 7.67 -1.99
N ARG A 362 15.95 7.34 -2.96
CA ARG A 362 15.51 8.30 -4.00
C ARG A 362 14.70 9.43 -3.41
N ALA A 363 13.80 9.13 -2.47
CA ALA A 363 13.00 10.13 -1.77
C ALA A 363 13.88 11.07 -0.94
N ALA A 364 14.89 10.54 -0.23
CA ALA A 364 15.82 11.36 0.55
C ALA A 364 16.61 12.32 -0.33
N ARG A 365 17.19 11.85 -1.44
CA ARG A 365 17.91 12.69 -2.40
C ARG A 365 17.03 13.75 -3.04
N ALA A 366 15.88 13.36 -3.57
CA ALA A 366 14.92 14.31 -4.18
C ALA A 366 14.46 15.39 -3.19
N LEU A 367 14.27 15.03 -1.93
CA LEU A 367 13.90 15.97 -0.87
C LEU A 367 15.03 16.96 -0.58
N ILE A 368 16.27 16.50 -0.43
CA ILE A 368 17.45 17.36 -0.15
C ILE A 368 17.70 18.28 -1.34
N GLU A 369 17.70 17.78 -2.57
CA GLU A 369 17.85 18.59 -3.80
C GLU A 369 16.79 19.70 -3.88
N GLN A 370 15.53 19.36 -3.58
CA GLN A 370 14.43 20.33 -3.60
C GLN A 370 14.64 21.43 -2.54
N LEU A 371 15.13 21.10 -1.36
CA LEU A 371 15.39 22.09 -0.31
C LEU A 371 16.60 22.97 -0.62
N GLN A 372 17.61 22.43 -1.29
CA GLN A 372 18.79 23.21 -1.74
C GLN A 372 18.41 24.22 -2.83
N GLN A 373 17.48 23.88 -3.73
CA GLN A 373 17.01 24.78 -4.79
C GLN A 373 16.14 25.93 -4.25
N GLN A 374 15.57 25.80 -3.05
CA GLN A 374 14.71 26.82 -2.42
C GLN A 374 15.48 27.79 -1.51
N ARG A 375 16.74 27.51 -1.19
CA ARG A 375 17.67 28.39 -0.46
C ARG A 375 18.40 29.33 -1.41
#